data_305593e469e58a7318a382cdcb25959e
#
_entry.id   305593e469e58a7318a382cdcb25959e
#
_cell.length_a   1.000
_cell.length_b   1.000
_cell.length_c   1.000
_cell.angle_alpha   90.00
_cell.angle_beta   90.00
_cell.angle_gamma   90.00
#
_symmetry.space_group_name_H-M   'P 1'
#
loop_
_entity.id
_entity.type
_entity.pdbx_description
1 polymer ?
#
loop_
_entity_poly.entity_id
_entity_poly.type
_entity_poly.pdbx_seq_one_letter_code
_entity_poly.pdbx_strand_id
1 'polypeptide(L)'
;MKKIHFLFGVHNHQPVGNFDHVFEKGFACSYKPFISILEKHPLIKASMHFSGSLLEWVEKKDPKFIDTVQRLVEKNQVEIIGGGFYEPIFSILPERDIEGQLKMMDGFIEEKFNFKPKGCWLPERVWDPVMPRLISSTGLSYTLLDSTHFLHA
;
A
#
# COMPACT_ATOMS: atom_id res chain seq x y z
N MET A 1 -28.96 8.09 17.08
CA MET A 1 -28.52 7.19 15.96
C MET A 1 -27.15 6.66 16.30
N LYS A 2 -26.90 5.35 16.12
CA LYS A 2 -25.55 4.77 16.22
C LYS A 2 -24.75 5.21 15.00
N LYS A 3 -23.55 5.75 15.21
CA LYS A 3 -22.62 6.15 14.15
C LYS A 3 -21.79 4.94 13.72
N ILE A 4 -21.73 4.68 12.41
CA ILE A 4 -20.90 3.62 11.84
C ILE A 4 -19.71 4.30 11.13
N HIS A 5 -18.51 3.76 11.33
CA HIS A 5 -17.32 4.15 10.59
C HIS A 5 -17.03 3.05 9.57
N PHE A 6 -16.98 3.42 8.29
CA PHE A 6 -16.63 2.53 7.20
C PHE A 6 -15.22 2.84 6.70
N LEU A 7 -14.31 1.87 6.83
CA LEU A 7 -12.95 1.94 6.33
C LEU A 7 -12.89 1.22 4.99
N PHE A 8 -12.56 1.95 3.93
CA PHE A 8 -12.49 1.40 2.59
C PHE A 8 -11.02 1.38 2.14
N GLY A 9 -10.48 0.18 2.01
CA GLY A 9 -9.10 -0.05 1.61
C GLY A 9 -9.00 -0.91 0.36
N VAL A 10 -8.01 -0.63 -0.49
CA VAL A 10 -7.68 -1.42 -1.67
C VAL A 10 -6.20 -1.75 -1.70
N HIS A 11 -5.90 -2.95 -2.19
CA HIS A 11 -4.55 -3.45 -2.39
C HIS A 11 -4.28 -3.60 -3.88
N ASN A 12 -3.27 -2.89 -4.39
CA ASN A 12 -2.87 -2.89 -5.79
C ASN A 12 -1.51 -3.58 -5.90
N HIS A 13 -1.49 -4.74 -6.49
CA HIS A 13 -0.31 -5.60 -6.52
C HIS A 13 0.01 -6.10 -7.92
N GLN A 14 1.29 -6.10 -8.23
CA GLN A 14 1.88 -6.90 -9.30
C GLN A 14 3.22 -7.46 -8.80
N PRO A 15 3.45 -8.77 -8.91
CA PRO A 15 4.68 -9.38 -8.43
C PRO A 15 5.89 -9.00 -9.27
N VAL A 16 7.06 -9.04 -8.65
CA VAL A 16 8.33 -8.91 -9.36
C VAL A 16 8.46 -9.98 -10.43
N GLY A 17 8.91 -9.61 -11.63
CA GLY A 17 9.13 -10.54 -12.74
C GLY A 17 7.87 -10.93 -13.51
N ASN A 18 6.72 -10.33 -13.21
CA ASN A 18 5.53 -10.55 -14.00
C ASN A 18 5.69 -9.95 -15.42
N PHE A 19 4.90 -10.46 -16.36
CA PHE A 19 4.96 -10.02 -17.75
C PHE A 19 4.37 -8.62 -17.93
N ASP A 20 4.98 -7.81 -18.79
CA ASP A 20 4.60 -6.41 -19.05
C ASP A 20 3.12 -6.26 -19.47
N HIS A 21 2.61 -7.17 -20.31
CA HIS A 21 1.21 -7.15 -20.73
C HIS A 21 0.21 -7.40 -19.58
N VAL A 22 0.63 -8.06 -18.50
CA VAL A 22 -0.21 -8.28 -17.31
C VAL A 22 -0.30 -6.99 -16.49
N PHE A 23 0.84 -6.29 -16.32
CA PHE A 23 0.85 -4.95 -15.75
C PHE A 23 -0.04 -4.00 -16.55
N GLU A 24 0.12 -3.95 -17.88
CA GLU A 24 -0.68 -3.10 -18.77
C GLU A 24 -2.18 -3.37 -18.63
N LYS A 25 -2.57 -4.65 -18.63
CA LYS A 25 -3.98 -5.05 -18.47
C LYS A 25 -4.52 -4.64 -17.10
N GLY A 26 -3.80 -4.94 -16.01
CA GLY A 26 -4.19 -4.56 -14.64
C GLY A 26 -4.33 -3.05 -14.50
N PHE A 27 -3.36 -2.31 -15.04
CA PHE A 27 -3.36 -0.85 -15.03
C PHE A 27 -4.55 -0.27 -15.78
N ALA A 28 -4.79 -0.72 -17.02
CA ALA A 28 -5.86 -0.19 -17.86
C ALA A 28 -7.26 -0.56 -17.38
N CYS A 29 -7.44 -1.77 -16.83
CA CYS A 29 -8.76 -2.29 -16.46
C CYS A 29 -9.13 -2.08 -14.99
N SER A 30 -8.15 -1.79 -14.11
CA SER A 30 -8.37 -1.69 -12.66
C SER A 30 -7.82 -0.42 -12.07
N TYR A 31 -6.49 -0.25 -12.01
CA TYR A 31 -5.87 0.81 -11.21
C TYR A 31 -6.22 2.22 -11.73
N LYS A 32 -6.05 2.46 -13.02
CA LYS A 32 -6.33 3.77 -13.62
C LYS A 32 -7.83 4.13 -13.58
N PRO A 33 -8.77 3.24 -13.95
CA PRO A 33 -10.20 3.52 -13.79
C PRO A 33 -10.61 3.81 -12.36
N PHE A 34 -10.07 3.08 -11.38
CA PHE A 34 -10.39 3.30 -9.96
C PHE A 34 -9.97 4.69 -9.48
N ILE A 35 -8.75 5.12 -9.78
CA ILE A 35 -8.28 6.47 -9.46
C ILE A 35 -9.15 7.54 -10.15
N SER A 36 -9.52 7.33 -11.42
CA SER A 36 -10.41 8.25 -12.15
C SER A 36 -11.80 8.35 -11.51
N ILE A 37 -12.31 7.28 -10.91
CA ILE A 37 -13.56 7.30 -10.15
C ILE A 37 -13.39 8.12 -8.86
N LEU A 38 -12.30 7.92 -8.11
CA LEU A 38 -12.04 8.69 -6.90
C LEU A 38 -11.96 10.19 -7.18
N GLU A 39 -11.28 10.61 -8.27
CA GLU A 39 -11.23 12.04 -8.65
C GLU A 39 -12.62 12.65 -8.87
N LYS A 40 -13.57 11.87 -9.42
CA LYS A 40 -14.94 12.31 -9.67
C LYS A 40 -15.82 12.32 -8.42
N HIS A 41 -15.40 11.62 -7.36
CA HIS A 41 -16.19 11.46 -6.15
C HIS A 41 -15.41 11.89 -4.89
N PRO A 42 -15.18 13.21 -4.69
CA PRO A 42 -14.28 13.73 -3.64
C PRO A 42 -14.74 13.44 -2.21
N LEU A 43 -15.98 13.00 -2.01
CA LEU A 43 -16.49 12.61 -0.70
C LEU A 43 -16.11 11.17 -0.32
N ILE A 44 -15.69 10.36 -1.29
CA ILE A 44 -15.24 8.98 -1.04
C ILE A 44 -13.75 9.04 -0.67
N LYS A 45 -13.45 8.54 0.52
CA LYS A 45 -12.07 8.37 1.00
C LYS A 45 -11.65 6.91 0.92
N ALA A 46 -10.39 6.66 0.63
CA ALA A 46 -9.83 5.32 0.55
C ALA A 46 -8.42 5.26 1.13
N SER A 47 -8.08 4.13 1.74
CA SER A 47 -6.70 3.77 2.03
C SER A 47 -6.20 2.86 0.92
N MET A 48 -5.01 3.12 0.37
CA MET A 48 -4.48 2.41 -0.80
C MET A 48 -3.08 1.90 -0.52
N HIS A 49 -2.88 0.62 -0.77
CA HIS A 49 -1.56 0.02 -0.84
C HIS A 49 -1.21 -0.29 -2.29
N PHE A 50 0.06 -0.08 -2.65
CA PHE A 50 0.64 -0.46 -3.93
C PHE A 50 1.92 -1.25 -3.68
N SER A 51 2.15 -2.34 -4.41
CA SER A 51 3.48 -2.96 -4.41
C SER A 51 4.51 -2.03 -5.08
N GLY A 52 5.74 -2.04 -4.59
CA GLY A 52 6.82 -1.23 -5.16
C GLY A 52 7.10 -1.58 -6.62
N SER A 53 7.05 -2.86 -6.98
CA SER A 53 7.16 -3.32 -8.38
C SER A 53 6.11 -2.68 -9.31
N LEU A 54 4.87 -2.54 -8.82
CA LEU A 54 3.83 -1.85 -9.57
C LEU A 54 4.13 -0.34 -9.66
N LEU A 55 4.56 0.28 -8.57
CA LEU A 55 4.89 1.71 -8.55
C LEU A 55 6.04 2.04 -9.49
N GLU A 56 7.11 1.25 -9.49
CA GLU A 56 8.24 1.40 -10.42
C GLU A 56 7.81 1.29 -11.89
N TRP A 57 6.92 0.33 -12.18
CA TRP A 57 6.40 0.15 -13.52
C TRP A 57 5.52 1.33 -13.95
N VAL A 58 4.60 1.76 -13.08
CA VAL A 58 3.68 2.87 -13.36
C VAL A 58 4.45 4.19 -13.53
N GLU A 59 5.46 4.45 -12.70
CA GLU A 59 6.30 5.65 -12.82
C GLU A 59 6.94 5.78 -14.21
N LYS A 60 7.41 4.66 -14.76
CA LYS A 60 8.02 4.63 -16.10
C LYS A 60 6.97 4.74 -17.22
N LYS A 61 5.81 4.16 -17.04
CA LYS A 61 4.79 3.99 -18.09
C LYS A 61 3.80 5.14 -18.16
N ASP A 62 3.33 5.63 -17.03
CA ASP A 62 2.35 6.72 -16.93
C ASP A 62 2.61 7.58 -15.67
N PRO A 63 3.65 8.44 -15.67
CA PRO A 63 3.97 9.29 -14.52
C PRO A 63 2.78 10.16 -14.07
N LYS A 64 1.88 10.52 -14.99
CA LYS A 64 0.67 11.29 -14.65
C LYS A 64 -0.27 10.58 -13.70
N PHE A 65 -0.23 9.25 -13.65
CA PHE A 65 -0.96 8.49 -12.65
C PHE A 65 -0.42 8.77 -11.25
N ILE A 66 0.91 8.80 -11.08
CA ILE A 66 1.57 9.15 -9.82
C ILE A 66 1.16 10.56 -9.38
N ASP A 67 1.22 11.53 -10.28
CA ASP A 67 0.80 12.92 -10.01
C ASP A 67 -0.67 12.98 -9.56
N THR A 68 -1.52 12.16 -10.16
CA THR A 68 -2.94 12.11 -9.82
C THR A 68 -3.16 11.54 -8.43
N VAL A 69 -2.47 10.45 -8.08
CA VAL A 69 -2.52 9.87 -6.73
C VAL A 69 -1.98 10.87 -5.70
N GLN A 70 -0.88 11.55 -5.99
CA GLN A 70 -0.33 12.60 -5.13
C GLN A 70 -1.37 13.69 -4.82
N ARG A 71 -2.06 14.21 -5.84
CA ARG A 71 -3.13 15.21 -5.63
C ARG A 71 -4.27 14.70 -4.75
N LEU A 72 -4.62 13.41 -4.83
CA LEU A 72 -5.64 12.81 -3.97
C LEU A 72 -5.17 12.68 -2.52
N VAL A 73 -3.87 12.38 -2.33
CA VAL A 73 -3.24 12.37 -1.00
C VAL A 73 -3.23 13.77 -0.38
N GLU A 74 -2.79 14.78 -1.12
CA GLU A 74 -2.77 16.18 -0.66
C GLU A 74 -4.16 16.70 -0.24
N LYS A 75 -5.21 16.22 -0.92
CA LYS A 75 -6.62 16.51 -0.58
C LYS A 75 -7.16 15.71 0.60
N ASN A 76 -6.35 14.85 1.23
CA ASN A 76 -6.77 13.90 2.27
C ASN A 76 -7.94 12.99 1.81
N GLN A 77 -7.99 12.68 0.54
CA GLN A 77 -8.94 11.73 -0.04
C GLN A 77 -8.38 10.33 -0.10
N VAL A 78 -7.07 10.19 -0.31
CA VAL A 78 -6.35 8.93 -0.30
C VAL A 78 -5.29 8.94 0.79
N GLU A 79 -5.23 7.87 1.58
CA GLU A 79 -4.13 7.52 2.46
C GLU A 79 -3.33 6.42 1.80
N ILE A 80 -2.00 6.59 1.69
CA ILE A 80 -1.13 5.52 1.20
C ILE A 80 -0.68 4.66 2.39
N ILE A 81 -0.92 3.36 2.30
CA ILE A 81 -0.44 2.37 3.25
C ILE A 81 0.93 1.89 2.76
N GLY A 82 1.95 1.94 3.62
CA GLY A 82 3.27 1.40 3.37
C GLY A 82 3.31 -0.13 3.47
N GLY A 83 4.49 -0.70 3.49
CA GLY A 83 4.70 -2.16 3.57
C GLY A 83 6.05 -2.55 2.99
N GLY A 84 6.26 -3.83 2.74
CA GLY A 84 7.46 -4.29 2.03
C GLY A 84 7.43 -3.87 0.57
N PHE A 85 8.53 -3.31 0.06
CA PHE A 85 8.58 -2.78 -1.30
C PHE A 85 8.25 -3.84 -2.36
N TYR A 86 8.87 -5.02 -2.24
CA TYR A 86 8.61 -6.16 -3.13
C TYR A 86 7.64 -7.19 -2.55
N GLU A 87 6.94 -6.82 -1.49
CA GLU A 87 5.94 -7.65 -0.80
C GLU A 87 6.44 -9.07 -0.40
N PRO A 88 7.62 -9.19 0.20
CA PRO A 88 8.04 -10.49 0.71
C PRO A 88 7.26 -10.87 1.96
N ILE A 89 7.08 -12.16 2.21
CA ILE A 89 6.52 -12.64 3.48
C ILE A 89 7.54 -12.36 4.60
N PHE A 90 7.23 -11.43 5.49
CA PHE A 90 8.16 -10.95 6.51
C PHE A 90 8.63 -12.03 7.47
N SER A 91 7.74 -12.96 7.88
CA SER A 91 8.05 -13.99 8.87
C SER A 91 9.16 -14.96 8.45
N ILE A 92 9.54 -15.00 7.17
CA ILE A 92 10.62 -15.84 6.66
C ILE A 92 11.91 -15.07 6.33
N LEU A 93 11.93 -13.77 6.61
CA LEU A 93 13.09 -12.91 6.32
C LEU A 93 13.88 -12.54 7.59
N PRO A 94 15.19 -12.31 7.47
CA PRO A 94 15.96 -11.64 8.49
C PRO A 94 15.43 -10.24 8.78
N GLU A 95 15.44 -9.81 10.03
CA GLU A 95 14.95 -8.49 10.47
C GLU A 95 15.55 -7.33 9.65
N ARG A 96 16.86 -7.38 9.37
CA ARG A 96 17.55 -6.38 8.55
C ARG A 96 16.91 -6.22 7.17
N ASP A 97 16.49 -7.32 6.55
CA ASP A 97 15.93 -7.30 5.21
C ASP A 97 14.47 -6.80 5.25
N ILE A 98 13.71 -7.11 6.31
CA ILE A 98 12.40 -6.53 6.57
C ILE A 98 12.49 -5.01 6.70
N GLU A 99 13.41 -4.52 7.54
CA GLU A 99 13.64 -3.07 7.69
C GLU A 99 14.05 -2.42 6.37
N GLY A 100 14.90 -3.09 5.57
CA GLY A 100 15.29 -2.63 4.24
C GLY A 100 14.09 -2.46 3.31
N GLN A 101 13.21 -3.46 3.25
CA GLN A 101 11.99 -3.43 2.46
C GLN A 101 11.03 -2.30 2.88
N LEU A 102 10.83 -2.12 4.19
CA LEU A 102 9.99 -1.06 4.72
C LEU A 102 10.57 0.32 4.41
N LYS A 103 11.87 0.55 4.61
CA LYS A 103 12.55 1.81 4.30
C LYS A 103 12.52 2.16 2.81
N MET A 104 12.64 1.16 1.93
CA MET A 104 12.52 1.39 0.48
C MET A 104 11.14 1.89 0.12
N MET A 105 10.09 1.29 0.67
CA MET A 105 8.70 1.70 0.42
C MET A 105 8.43 3.10 0.96
N ASP A 106 8.83 3.36 2.20
CA ASP A 106 8.63 4.65 2.84
C ASP A 106 9.34 5.76 2.05
N GLY A 107 10.59 5.54 1.64
CA GLY A 107 11.34 6.49 0.82
C GLY A 107 10.67 6.78 -0.53
N PHE A 108 10.15 5.76 -1.20
CA PHE A 108 9.41 5.94 -2.45
C PHE A 108 8.13 6.75 -2.23
N ILE A 109 7.36 6.41 -1.19
CA ILE A 109 6.11 7.11 -0.88
C ILE A 109 6.38 8.57 -0.51
N GLU A 110 7.40 8.84 0.30
CA GLU A 110 7.79 10.20 0.66
C GLU A 110 8.22 11.01 -0.58
N GLU A 111 9.03 10.42 -1.45
CA GLU A 111 9.53 11.09 -2.66
C GLU A 111 8.41 11.40 -3.66
N LYS A 112 7.53 10.42 -3.94
CA LYS A 112 6.55 10.54 -5.03
C LYS A 112 5.22 11.14 -4.60
N PHE A 113 4.82 10.95 -3.35
CA PHE A 113 3.51 11.40 -2.87
C PHE A 113 3.61 12.50 -1.80
N ASN A 114 4.83 12.89 -1.40
CA ASN A 114 5.07 13.84 -0.29
C ASN A 114 4.26 13.46 0.96
N PHE A 115 4.24 12.16 1.27
CA PHE A 115 3.42 11.57 2.31
C PHE A 115 4.24 10.58 3.13
N LYS A 116 4.10 10.64 4.45
CA LYS A 116 4.71 9.66 5.36
C LYS A 116 3.68 8.62 5.78
N PRO A 117 3.82 7.35 5.37
CA PRO A 117 2.85 6.32 5.71
C PRO A 117 2.82 6.05 7.21
N LYS A 118 1.64 5.68 7.71
CA LYS A 118 1.43 5.27 9.11
C LYS A 118 1.00 3.80 9.22
N GLY A 119 0.40 3.28 8.17
CA GLY A 119 -0.05 1.91 8.08
C GLY A 119 0.95 1.02 7.36
N CYS A 120 0.97 -0.26 7.75
CA CYS A 120 1.75 -1.30 7.10
C CYS A 120 0.81 -2.36 6.48
N TRP A 121 0.96 -2.63 5.20
CA TRP A 121 0.40 -3.81 4.59
C TRP A 121 1.31 -5.01 4.85
N LEU A 122 0.75 -6.07 5.40
CA LEU A 122 1.46 -7.35 5.57
C LEU A 122 1.15 -8.26 4.38
N PRO A 123 2.15 -8.64 3.59
CA PRO A 123 1.96 -9.54 2.46
C PRO A 123 1.30 -10.84 2.90
N GLU A 124 0.31 -11.30 2.14
CA GLU A 124 -0.52 -12.47 2.43
C GLU A 124 -1.16 -12.45 3.85
N ARG A 125 -1.09 -11.31 4.54
CA ARG A 125 -1.52 -11.13 5.94
C ARG A 125 -0.92 -12.14 6.91
N VAL A 126 0.29 -12.64 6.57
CA VAL A 126 1.04 -13.55 7.43
C VAL A 126 1.49 -12.82 8.69
N TRP A 127 1.02 -13.28 9.83
CA TRP A 127 1.29 -12.69 11.12
C TRP A 127 2.31 -13.48 11.92
N ASP A 128 3.23 -12.77 12.57
CA ASP A 128 4.15 -13.30 13.56
C ASP A 128 4.21 -12.34 14.76
N PRO A 129 4.25 -12.81 16.03
CA PRO A 129 4.30 -11.97 17.22
C PRO A 129 5.47 -10.96 17.26
N VAL A 130 6.52 -11.16 16.48
CA VAL A 130 7.64 -10.21 16.38
C VAL A 130 7.32 -8.98 15.52
N MET A 131 6.31 -9.07 14.65
CA MET A 131 5.97 -8.01 13.67
C MET A 131 5.68 -6.65 14.31
N PRO A 132 4.96 -6.52 15.43
CA PRO A 132 4.72 -5.21 16.04
C PRO A 132 6.00 -4.44 16.35
N ARG A 133 7.02 -5.12 16.87
CA ARG A 133 8.31 -4.49 17.15
C ARG A 133 9.01 -4.03 15.88
N LEU A 134 9.04 -4.87 14.86
CA LEU A 134 9.71 -4.56 13.58
C LEU A 134 9.00 -3.43 12.82
N ILE A 135 7.67 -3.49 12.75
CA ILE A 135 6.87 -2.46 12.07
C ILE A 135 6.99 -1.12 12.80
N SER A 136 6.87 -1.12 14.12
CA SER A 136 6.94 0.12 14.90
C SER A 136 8.33 0.76 14.88
N SER A 137 9.41 -0.02 14.72
CA SER A 137 10.77 0.52 14.63
C SER A 137 11.01 1.42 13.42
N THR A 138 10.18 1.28 12.38
CA THR A 138 10.23 2.16 11.17
C THR A 138 9.29 3.37 11.25
N GLY A 139 8.53 3.51 12.35
CA GLY A 139 7.60 4.61 12.56
C GLY A 139 6.17 4.34 12.09
N LEU A 140 5.90 3.14 11.56
CA LEU A 140 4.56 2.69 11.23
C LEU A 140 3.80 2.33 12.51
N SER A 141 2.50 2.62 12.58
CA SER A 141 1.73 2.58 13.82
C SER A 141 0.52 1.65 13.80
N TYR A 142 0.14 1.12 12.64
CA TYR A 142 -0.93 0.15 12.49
C TYR A 142 -0.71 -0.78 11.31
N THR A 143 -1.40 -1.92 11.33
CA THR A 143 -1.46 -2.87 10.21
C THR A 143 -2.85 -3.45 10.05
N LEU A 144 -3.08 -4.15 8.94
CA LEU A 144 -4.32 -4.85 8.65
C LEU A 144 -4.12 -6.35 8.84
N LEU A 145 -4.99 -6.95 9.64
CA LEU A 145 -4.95 -8.39 9.94
C LEU A 145 -6.32 -9.01 9.71
N ASP A 146 -6.33 -10.30 9.45
CA ASP A 146 -7.57 -11.07 9.44
C ASP A 146 -8.11 -11.26 10.87
N SER A 147 -9.43 -11.24 11.02
CA SER A 147 -10.08 -11.47 12.32
C SER A 147 -9.74 -12.84 12.93
N THR A 148 -9.39 -13.81 12.10
CA THR A 148 -8.96 -15.15 12.53
C THR A 148 -7.75 -15.13 13.46
N HIS A 149 -6.86 -14.13 13.34
CA HIS A 149 -5.72 -13.99 14.25
C HIS A 149 -6.11 -13.64 15.70
N PHE A 150 -7.35 -13.21 15.93
CA PHE A 150 -7.88 -12.80 17.24
C PHE A 150 -8.91 -13.78 17.83
N LEU A 151 -9.33 -14.80 17.07
CA LEU A 151 -10.34 -15.76 17.53
C LEU A 151 -9.80 -16.79 18.53
N HIS A 152 -8.49 -16.88 18.68
CA HIS A 152 -7.80 -17.87 19.52
C HIS A 152 -6.77 -17.24 20.47
N ALA A 153 -6.87 -15.93 20.71
CA ALA A 153 -6.02 -15.18 21.62
C ALA A 153 -6.61 -15.13 23.03
#